data_f55a968b738fc67ced802316c17ff171
#
_entry.id   f55a968b738fc67ced802316c17ff171
#
_cell.length_a   1.000
_cell.length_b   1.000
_cell.length_c   1.000
_cell.angle_alpha   90.00
_cell.angle_beta   90.00
_cell.angle_gamma   90.00
#
_symmetry.space_group_name_H-M   'P 1'
#
loop_
_entity.id
_entity.type
_entity.pdbx_description
1 polymer ?
#
loop_
_entity_poly.entity_id
_entity_poly.type
_entity_poly.pdbx_seq_one_letter_code
_entity_poly.pdbx_strand_id
1 'polypeptide(L)' 'MPKEPATLDGRRARSQRSHDAVVDALLALYREGHHDAGAADVAARAGVSVRTVF' A
#
# COMPACT_ATOMS: atom_id res chain seq x y z
N MET A 1 -15.24 -25.00 8.16
CA MET A 1 -15.03 -24.39 7.83
C MET A 1 -15.10 -23.43 7.32
N PRO A 2 -14.95 -23.04 7.04
CA PRO A 2 -14.88 -22.03 6.83
C PRO A 2 -15.14 -21.22 6.14
N LYS A 3 -15.44 -20.98 5.79
CA LYS A 3 -15.57 -20.30 5.22
C LYS A 3 -16.08 -19.25 5.08
N GLU A 4 -16.03 -18.80 5.05
CA GLU A 4 -16.24 -17.60 5.27
C GLU A 4 -16.66 -16.78 4.21
N PRO A 5 -17.35 -15.62 4.27
CA PRO A 5 -17.69 -14.83 3.13
C PRO A 5 -16.43 -14.29 2.53
N ALA A 6 -15.92 -15.00 1.63
CA ALA A 6 -14.66 -14.71 1.02
C ALA A 6 -14.63 -13.34 0.36
N THR A 7 -15.76 -12.88 -0.13
CA THR A 7 -15.83 -11.60 -0.82
C THR A 7 -15.40 -10.45 0.05
N LEU A 8 -15.96 -10.38 1.25
CA LEU A 8 -15.65 -9.32 2.17
C LEU A 8 -14.22 -9.41 2.66
N ASP A 9 -13.81 -10.63 2.99
CA ASP A 9 -12.45 -10.86 3.44
C ASP A 9 -11.45 -10.55 2.35
N GLY A 10 -11.80 -10.85 1.11
CA GLY A 10 -10.93 -10.56 -0.02
C GLY A 10 -10.69 -9.07 -0.19
N ARG A 11 -11.72 -8.27 -0.01
CA ARG A 11 -11.58 -6.82 -0.11
C ARG A 11 -10.68 -6.27 0.98
N ARG A 12 -10.86 -6.74 2.19
CA ARG A 12 -10.02 -6.31 3.29
C ARG A 12 -8.58 -6.71 3.07
N ALA A 13 -8.37 -7.91 2.60
CA ALA A 13 -7.02 -8.39 2.34
C ALA A 13 -6.32 -7.55 1.28
N ARG A 14 -7.03 -7.19 0.21
CA ARG A 14 -6.46 -6.36 -0.84
C ARG A 14 -6.15 -4.97 -0.33
N SER A 15 -7.09 -4.37 0.40
CA SER A 15 -6.89 -3.04 0.97
C SER A 15 -5.72 -3.05 1.93
N GLN A 16 -5.61 -4.08 2.74
CA GLN A 16 -4.53 -4.18 3.70
C GLN A 16 -3.19 -4.33 3.00
N ARG A 17 -3.13 -5.14 1.94
CA ARG A 17 -1.90 -5.29 1.18
C ARG A 17 -1.47 -3.99 0.54
N SER A 18 -2.42 -3.25 -0.04
CA SER A 18 -2.12 -1.96 -0.65
C SER A 18 -1.64 -0.98 0.41
N HIS A 19 -2.29 -0.97 1.55
CA HIS A 19 -1.90 -0.11 2.65
C HIS A 19 -0.49 -0.46 3.13
N ASP A 20 -0.22 -1.74 3.31
CA ASP A 20 1.09 -2.19 3.76
C ASP A 20 2.18 -1.85 2.75
N ALA A 21 1.86 -2.01 1.46
CA ALA A 21 2.82 -1.68 0.42
C ALA A 21 3.15 -0.19 0.43
N VAL A 22 2.15 0.66 0.65
CA VAL A 22 2.36 2.09 0.72
C VAL A 22 3.21 2.46 1.93
N VAL A 23 2.92 1.89 3.08
CA VAL A 23 3.68 2.15 4.30
C VAL A 23 5.13 1.70 4.13
N ASP A 24 5.33 0.50 3.59
CA ASP A 24 6.66 -0.02 3.36
C ASP A 24 7.43 0.87 2.39
N ALA A 25 6.77 1.33 1.34
CA ALA A 25 7.40 2.20 0.36
C ALA A 25 7.83 3.52 0.99
N LEU A 26 6.97 4.09 1.82
CA LEU A 26 7.27 5.34 2.51
C LEU A 26 8.47 5.18 3.42
N LEU A 27 8.50 4.10 4.19
CA LEU A 27 9.61 3.83 5.09
C LEU A 27 10.91 3.61 4.32
N ALA A 28 10.83 2.90 3.19
CA ALA A 28 12.00 2.66 2.36
C ALA A 28 12.55 3.96 1.81
N LEU A 29 11.67 4.84 1.34
CA LEU A 29 12.09 6.14 0.82
C LEU A 29 12.74 6.97 1.90
N TYR A 30 12.21 6.96 3.09
CA TYR A 30 12.81 7.67 4.22
C TYR A 30 14.20 7.14 4.53
N ARG A 31 14.36 5.84 4.54
CA ARG A 31 15.67 5.23 4.81
C ARG A 31 16.68 5.56 3.74
N GLU A 32 16.21 5.78 2.52
CA GLU A 32 17.07 6.17 1.41
C GLU A 32 17.35 7.66 1.37
N GLY A 33 16.78 8.42 2.30
CA GLY A 33 17.00 9.85 2.39
C GLY A 33 15.98 10.69 1.65
N HIS A 34 14.92 10.09 1.16
CA HIS A 34 13.89 10.80 0.40
C HIS A 34 12.77 11.27 1.34
N HIS A 35 13.07 12.22 2.20
CA HIS A 35 12.12 12.69 3.19
C HIS A 35 11.02 13.56 2.60
N ASP A 36 11.21 14.04 1.39
CA ASP A 36 10.25 14.88 0.71
C ASP A 36 9.49 14.13 -0.38
N ALA A 37 9.47 12.81 -0.32
CA ALA A 37 8.78 12.02 -1.33
C ALA A 37 7.29 12.33 -1.33
N GLY A 38 6.75 12.59 -2.52
CA GLY A 38 5.34 12.84 -2.69
C GLY A 38 4.55 11.58 -2.97
N ALA A 39 3.23 11.74 -3.14
CA ALA A 39 2.35 10.60 -3.37
C ALA A 39 2.76 9.82 -4.62
N ALA A 40 3.21 10.50 -5.67
CA ALA A 40 3.62 9.82 -6.89
C ALA A 40 4.84 8.95 -6.65
N ASP A 41 5.78 9.42 -5.86
CA ASP A 41 6.98 8.65 -5.55
C ASP A 41 6.64 7.42 -4.73
N VAL A 42 5.77 7.60 -3.74
CA VAL A 42 5.34 6.50 -2.89
C VAL A 42 4.58 5.46 -3.71
N ALA A 43 3.70 5.93 -4.59
CA ALA A 43 2.92 5.03 -5.42
C ALA A 43 3.81 4.21 -6.35
N ALA A 44 4.79 4.87 -6.97
CA ALA A 44 5.71 4.18 -7.86
C ALA A 44 6.51 3.13 -7.12
N ARG A 45 6.99 3.47 -5.94
CA ARG A 45 7.77 2.55 -5.13
C ARG A 45 6.93 1.37 -4.65
N ALA A 46 5.68 1.64 -4.29
CA ALA A 46 4.77 0.61 -3.80
C ALA A 46 4.18 -0.25 -4.93
N GLY A 47 4.28 0.21 -6.16
CA GLY A 47 3.69 -0.50 -7.28
C GLY A 47 2.19 -0.36 -7.36
N VAL A 48 1.65 0.75 -6.85
CA VAL A 48 0.22 1.03 -6.88
C VAL A 48 -0.03 2.35 -7.57
N SER A 49 -1.30 2.65 -7.84
CA SER A 49 -1.64 3.93 -8.45
C SER A 49 -1.63 5.03 -7.39
N VAL A 50 -1.44 6.27 -7.84
CA VAL A 50 -1.46 7.42 -6.94
C VAL A 50 -2.78 7.48 -6.19
N ARG A 51 -3.86 7.10 -6.86
CA ARG A 51 -5.19 7.10 -6.25
C ARG A 51 -5.24 6.20 -5.03
N THR A 52 -4.50 5.11 -5.04
CA THR A 52 -4.47 4.17 -3.92
C THR A 52 -3.79 4.78 -2.69
N VAL A 53 -2.85 5.70 -2.90
CA VAL A 53 -2.13 6.32 -1.79
C VAL A 53 -3.05 7.23 -0.99
N PHE A 54 -4.05 7.80 -1.64
CA PHE A 54 -5.05 8.59 -0.97
C PHE A 54 -6.24 7.70 -0.61
#